data_23e6a5ca3829fd27441a6a46268224a4
#
_entry.id   23e6a5ca3829fd27441a6a46268224a4
#
_cell.length_a   1.000
_cell.length_b   1.000
_cell.length_c   1.000
_cell.angle_alpha   90.00
_cell.angle_beta   90.00
_cell.angle_gamma   90.00
#
_symmetry.space_group_name_H-M   'P 1'
#
loop_
_entity.id
_entity.type
_entity.pdbx_description
1 polymer ?
#
loop_
_entity_poly.entity_id
_entity_poly.type
_entity_poly.pdbx_seq_one_letter_code
_entity_poly.pdbx_strand_id
1 'polypeptide(L)'
;AFNYYNYKLEGEFYDGEGHLIHKINILPMRENDRVFSGDIYIVEDSWALYGIDIKIRGTQVQILPAESIRIRQNLSFDKTAKHWLVRSQTIDFGYSLFGFKGNGSFVANYTNYDLKPKLSTDQNKNEILAFEKDANKKKTSYWDSTRPVPLTNDELEDYKKRDSLETIRTSRVYLDSVDQVNNKFKIGKLLSGYTFKDSYNKKSFGISGPINGLSFNTVQGYNLSLGLNFTKRYNDLSLIHI
;
A
#
# COMPACT_ATOMS: atom_id res chain seq x y z
N ALA A 1 0.53 -30.89 -1.33
CA ALA A 1 0.35 -30.32 0.02
C ALA A 1 0.71 -31.33 1.10
N PHE A 2 0.24 -32.60 1.02
CA PHE A 2 0.42 -33.62 2.07
C PHE A 2 1.88 -33.92 2.43
N ASN A 3 2.84 -33.73 1.56
CA ASN A 3 4.26 -33.99 1.82
C ASN A 3 4.97 -32.89 2.63
N TYR A 4 4.27 -31.79 2.94
CA TYR A 4 4.85 -30.65 3.63
C TYR A 4 4.24 -30.42 5.02
N TYR A 5 3.09 -31.06 5.31
CA TYR A 5 2.32 -30.78 6.51
C TYR A 5 1.96 -32.02 7.32
N ASN A 6 2.02 -31.87 8.62
CA ASN A 6 1.30 -32.70 9.57
C ASN A 6 -0.04 -32.03 9.88
N TYR A 7 -1.10 -32.81 9.88
CA TYR A 7 -2.46 -32.34 10.15
C TYR A 7 -2.93 -32.91 11.49
N LYS A 8 -3.55 -32.08 12.31
CA LYS A 8 -4.11 -32.48 13.60
C LYS A 8 -5.49 -31.87 13.73
N LEU A 9 -6.53 -32.72 13.87
CA LEU A 9 -7.85 -32.26 14.28
C LEU A 9 -7.78 -31.76 15.72
N GLU A 10 -8.10 -30.48 15.94
CA GLU A 10 -8.06 -29.87 17.27
C GLU A 10 -9.43 -29.78 17.92
N GLY A 11 -10.50 -29.76 17.14
CA GLY A 11 -11.86 -29.67 17.63
C GLY A 11 -12.88 -29.45 16.53
N GLU A 12 -14.12 -29.43 16.95
CA GLU A 12 -15.29 -29.25 16.11
C GLU A 12 -16.27 -28.29 16.78
N PHE A 13 -16.99 -27.53 16.00
CA PHE A 13 -18.02 -26.63 16.51
C PHE A 13 -19.09 -26.41 15.43
N TYR A 14 -20.27 -25.97 15.85
CA TYR A 14 -21.32 -25.55 14.95
C TYR A 14 -21.28 -24.05 14.75
N ASP A 15 -21.44 -23.59 13.53
CA ASP A 15 -21.63 -22.18 13.24
C ASP A 15 -23.07 -21.72 13.59
N GLY A 16 -23.35 -20.40 13.44
CA GLY A 16 -24.67 -19.85 13.70
C GLY A 16 -25.79 -20.33 12.74
N GLU A 17 -25.44 -21.03 11.66
CA GLU A 17 -26.34 -21.57 10.65
C GLU A 17 -26.51 -23.10 10.76
N GLY A 18 -25.80 -23.74 11.68
CA GLY A 18 -25.89 -25.17 11.98
C GLY A 18 -24.93 -26.02 11.17
N HIS A 19 -23.95 -25.45 10.48
CA HIS A 19 -22.91 -26.24 9.82
C HIS A 19 -21.88 -26.71 10.84
N LEU A 20 -21.48 -27.98 10.76
CA LEU A 20 -20.39 -28.52 11.56
C LEU A 20 -19.05 -28.13 10.93
N ILE A 21 -18.18 -27.51 11.73
CA ILE A 21 -16.89 -27.00 11.29
C ILE A 21 -15.77 -27.75 12.03
N HIS A 22 -14.84 -28.31 11.28
CA HIS A 22 -13.64 -28.94 11.81
C HIS A 22 -12.50 -27.93 11.86
N LYS A 23 -11.91 -27.75 13.04
CA LYS A 23 -10.68 -27.00 13.24
C LYS A 23 -9.49 -27.94 13.08
N ILE A 24 -8.71 -27.73 12.06
CA ILE A 24 -7.54 -28.54 11.72
C ILE A 24 -6.29 -27.68 11.83
N ASN A 25 -5.39 -28.06 12.72
CA ASN A 25 -4.08 -27.43 12.83
C ASN A 25 -3.13 -28.01 11.78
N ILE A 26 -2.45 -27.13 11.04
CA ILE A 26 -1.45 -27.47 10.03
C ILE A 26 -0.07 -27.08 10.51
N LEU A 27 0.82 -28.06 10.60
CA LEU A 27 2.20 -27.87 11.04
C LEU A 27 3.17 -28.31 9.94
N PRO A 28 4.16 -27.46 9.57
CA PRO A 28 5.22 -27.89 8.64
C PRO A 28 5.92 -29.15 9.14
N MET A 29 6.17 -30.13 8.27
CA MET A 29 6.97 -31.32 8.62
C MET A 29 8.40 -30.96 8.95
N ARG A 30 8.92 -29.90 8.32
CA ARG A 30 10.29 -29.40 8.56
C ARG A 30 10.22 -27.94 8.93
N GLU A 31 10.95 -27.53 9.95
CA GLU A 31 10.90 -26.17 10.49
C GLU A 31 11.24 -25.06 9.47
N ASN A 32 12.11 -25.37 8.51
CA ASN A 32 12.59 -24.41 7.51
C ASN A 32 11.87 -24.48 6.17
N ASP A 33 10.83 -25.31 6.04
CA ASP A 33 10.00 -25.34 4.83
C ASP A 33 9.30 -23.99 4.65
N ARG A 34 9.23 -23.55 3.40
CA ARG A 34 8.60 -22.26 3.02
C ARG A 34 7.08 -22.40 2.91
N VAL A 35 6.47 -22.81 4.01
CA VAL A 35 5.04 -23.10 4.08
C VAL A 35 4.44 -22.47 5.33
N PHE A 36 3.16 -22.19 5.28
CA PHE A 36 2.42 -21.60 6.40
C PHE A 36 2.23 -22.62 7.52
N SER A 37 2.00 -22.14 8.73
CA SER A 37 1.55 -22.94 9.89
C SER A 37 0.36 -22.25 10.53
N GLY A 38 -0.54 -22.98 11.17
CA GLY A 38 -1.70 -22.42 11.87
C GLY A 38 -2.94 -23.28 11.70
N ASP A 39 -4.11 -22.67 11.67
CA ASP A 39 -5.38 -23.36 11.69
C ASP A 39 -6.15 -23.14 10.39
N ILE A 40 -6.76 -24.20 9.88
CA ILE A 40 -7.75 -24.17 8.81
C ILE A 40 -9.07 -24.69 9.35
N TYR A 41 -10.16 -24.12 8.88
CA TYR A 41 -11.51 -24.47 9.30
C TYR A 41 -12.27 -24.99 8.08
N ILE A 42 -12.73 -26.21 8.15
CA ILE A 42 -13.35 -26.94 7.04
C ILE A 42 -14.79 -27.30 7.43
N VAL A 43 -15.71 -27.07 6.53
CA VAL A 43 -17.12 -27.43 6.69
C VAL A 43 -17.28 -28.93 6.45
N GLU A 44 -17.96 -29.64 7.33
CA GLU A 44 -18.38 -31.04 7.14
C GLU A 44 -19.21 -31.19 5.87
N ASP A 45 -19.27 -32.36 5.29
CA ASP A 45 -20.01 -32.74 4.08
C ASP A 45 -19.58 -32.02 2.79
N SER A 46 -19.47 -30.69 2.82
CA SER A 46 -19.12 -29.89 1.63
C SER A 46 -17.63 -29.77 1.39
N TRP A 47 -16.80 -30.05 2.41
CA TRP A 47 -15.35 -29.84 2.41
C TRP A 47 -14.93 -28.42 2.02
N ALA A 48 -15.86 -27.48 2.13
CA ALA A 48 -15.61 -26.09 1.82
C ALA A 48 -14.75 -25.44 2.92
N LEU A 49 -13.96 -24.47 2.52
CA LEU A 49 -13.21 -23.65 3.46
C LEU A 49 -14.19 -22.71 4.18
N TYR A 50 -14.19 -22.76 5.52
CA TYR A 50 -14.90 -21.83 6.39
C TYR A 50 -14.01 -20.65 6.79
N GLY A 51 -12.73 -20.91 7.05
CA GLY A 51 -11.79 -19.88 7.41
C GLY A 51 -10.35 -20.40 7.52
N ILE A 52 -9.44 -19.45 7.64
CA ILE A 52 -8.02 -19.72 7.90
C ILE A 52 -7.47 -18.73 8.92
N ASP A 53 -6.53 -19.19 9.71
CA ASP A 53 -5.67 -18.39 10.58
C ASP A 53 -4.25 -18.97 10.51
N ILE A 54 -3.49 -18.52 9.54
CA ILE A 54 -2.18 -19.06 9.19
C ILE A 54 -1.10 -18.01 9.25
N LYS A 55 0.11 -18.42 9.58
CA LYS A 55 1.28 -17.54 9.68
C LYS A 55 2.51 -18.17 9.01
N ILE A 56 3.40 -17.30 8.55
CA ILE A 56 4.71 -17.67 8.02
C ILE A 56 5.76 -16.69 8.56
N ARG A 57 6.98 -17.19 8.81
CA ARG A 57 8.09 -16.34 9.24
C ARG A 57 8.71 -15.62 8.04
N GLY A 58 9.20 -14.42 8.24
CA GLY A 58 9.87 -13.65 7.20
C GLY A 58 11.10 -14.33 6.61
N THR A 59 11.83 -15.08 7.46
CA THR A 59 12.98 -15.89 7.01
C THR A 59 12.59 -16.99 6.03
N GLN A 60 11.39 -17.56 6.15
CA GLN A 60 10.86 -18.57 5.22
C GLN A 60 10.40 -17.94 3.90
N VAL A 61 9.83 -16.73 3.93
CA VAL A 61 9.38 -16.01 2.73
C VAL A 61 10.54 -15.36 1.98
N GLN A 62 11.67 -15.13 2.67
CA GLN A 62 12.85 -14.42 2.14
C GLN A 62 12.54 -12.98 1.70
N ILE A 63 11.58 -12.34 2.34
CA ILE A 63 11.27 -10.93 2.14
C ILE A 63 11.93 -10.15 3.28
N LEU A 64 12.99 -9.46 2.98
CA LEU A 64 13.54 -8.44 3.88
C LEU A 64 12.72 -7.16 3.69
N PRO A 65 12.24 -6.53 4.73
CA PRO A 65 12.49 -6.67 6.18
C PRO A 65 11.40 -7.42 6.97
N ALA A 66 10.59 -8.29 6.37
CA ALA A 66 9.48 -8.97 7.06
C ALA A 66 9.98 -9.92 8.17
N GLU A 67 9.42 -9.79 9.37
CA GLU A 67 9.63 -10.73 10.48
C GLU A 67 8.61 -11.87 10.45
N SER A 68 7.35 -11.53 10.20
CA SER A 68 6.24 -12.49 10.12
C SER A 68 5.10 -11.95 9.29
N ILE A 69 4.34 -12.84 8.69
CA ILE A 69 3.07 -12.54 8.02
C ILE A 69 2.03 -13.52 8.56
N ARG A 70 0.89 -13.00 9.04
CA ARG A 70 -0.28 -13.78 9.46
C ARG A 70 -1.46 -13.41 8.59
N ILE A 71 -2.15 -14.40 8.06
CA ILE A 71 -3.33 -14.24 7.22
C ILE A 71 -4.50 -14.88 7.95
N ARG A 72 -5.54 -14.08 8.20
CA ARG A 72 -6.83 -14.54 8.71
C ARG A 72 -7.89 -14.26 7.67
N GLN A 73 -8.67 -15.24 7.33
CA GLN A 73 -9.74 -15.10 6.35
C GLN A 73 -10.98 -15.85 6.84
N ASN A 74 -12.12 -15.19 6.77
CA ASN A 74 -13.41 -15.74 7.15
C ASN A 74 -14.33 -15.77 5.93
N LEU A 75 -15.00 -16.89 5.74
CA LEU A 75 -16.00 -17.07 4.71
C LEU A 75 -17.38 -17.23 5.36
N SER A 76 -18.44 -16.95 4.60
CA SER A 76 -19.81 -17.24 4.98
C SER A 76 -20.55 -17.87 3.81
N PHE A 77 -21.51 -18.71 4.12
CA PHE A 77 -22.35 -19.30 3.11
C PHE A 77 -23.37 -18.28 2.58
N ASP A 78 -23.40 -18.09 1.28
CA ASP A 78 -24.44 -17.29 0.62
C ASP A 78 -25.56 -18.20 0.12
N LYS A 79 -26.74 -18.07 0.71
CA LYS A 79 -27.90 -18.93 0.40
C LYS A 79 -28.41 -18.74 -1.02
N THR A 80 -28.22 -17.54 -1.58
CA THR A 80 -28.66 -17.21 -2.94
C THR A 80 -27.70 -17.81 -3.98
N ALA A 81 -26.42 -17.64 -3.74
CA ALA A 81 -25.36 -18.15 -4.62
C ALA A 81 -25.10 -19.65 -4.41
N LYS A 82 -25.46 -20.20 -3.26
CA LYS A 82 -25.11 -21.56 -2.79
C LYS A 82 -23.60 -21.81 -2.78
N HIS A 83 -22.83 -20.78 -2.42
CA HIS A 83 -21.37 -20.83 -2.33
C HIS A 83 -20.87 -20.18 -1.05
N TRP A 84 -19.71 -20.64 -0.58
CA TRP A 84 -18.97 -19.97 0.47
C TRP A 84 -18.20 -18.78 -0.13
N LEU A 85 -18.43 -17.59 0.40
CA LEU A 85 -17.85 -16.34 -0.08
C LEU A 85 -17.00 -15.71 1.02
N VAL A 86 -15.86 -15.15 0.65
CA VAL A 86 -14.98 -14.45 1.56
C VAL A 86 -15.69 -13.22 2.12
N ARG A 87 -15.80 -13.08 3.43
CA ARG A 87 -16.38 -11.91 4.09
C ARG A 87 -15.33 -10.91 4.53
N SER A 88 -14.26 -11.42 5.12
CA SER A 88 -13.17 -10.57 5.59
C SER A 88 -11.84 -11.28 5.44
N GLN A 89 -10.83 -10.49 5.18
CA GLN A 89 -9.44 -10.92 5.16
C GLN A 89 -8.59 -9.91 5.93
N THR A 90 -7.78 -10.40 6.84
CA THR A 90 -6.80 -9.60 7.58
C THR A 90 -5.42 -10.15 7.30
N ILE A 91 -4.49 -9.27 6.96
CA ILE A 91 -3.08 -9.59 6.81
C ILE A 91 -2.32 -8.75 7.84
N ASP A 92 -1.81 -9.40 8.89
CA ASP A 92 -0.95 -8.77 9.87
C ASP A 92 0.50 -9.07 9.50
N PHE A 93 1.36 -8.07 9.54
CA PHE A 93 2.79 -8.24 9.26
C PHE A 93 3.65 -7.48 10.26
N GLY A 94 4.71 -8.14 10.69
CA GLY A 94 5.80 -7.53 11.46
C GLY A 94 6.98 -7.24 10.54
N TYR A 95 7.66 -6.14 10.78
CA TYR A 95 8.88 -5.78 10.05
C TYR A 95 9.98 -5.28 10.97
N SER A 96 11.22 -5.52 10.56
CA SER A 96 12.42 -5.04 11.24
C SER A 96 13.44 -4.59 10.21
N LEU A 97 13.83 -3.32 10.24
CA LEU A 97 14.79 -2.75 9.30
C LEU A 97 15.71 -1.78 10.04
N PHE A 98 17.02 -2.00 9.96
CA PHE A 98 18.04 -1.16 10.60
C PHE A 98 17.77 -0.84 12.08
N GLY A 99 17.25 -1.82 12.85
CA GLY A 99 16.92 -1.65 14.27
C GLY A 99 15.53 -1.05 14.54
N PHE A 100 14.84 -0.57 13.54
CA PHE A 100 13.44 -0.14 13.65
C PHE A 100 12.51 -1.32 13.48
N LYS A 101 11.61 -1.52 14.45
CA LYS A 101 10.58 -2.56 14.41
C LYS A 101 9.22 -1.92 14.35
N GLY A 102 8.32 -2.53 13.61
CA GLY A 102 6.94 -2.10 13.52
C GLY A 102 6.02 -3.24 13.12
N ASN A 103 4.74 -3.02 13.33
CA ASN A 103 3.68 -3.90 12.91
C ASN A 103 2.72 -3.15 12.03
N GLY A 104 2.13 -3.83 11.05
CA GLY A 104 1.08 -3.30 10.21
C GLY A 104 -0.04 -4.32 10.07
N SER A 105 -1.24 -3.83 9.80
CA SER A 105 -2.40 -4.65 9.52
C SER A 105 -3.15 -4.11 8.32
N PHE A 106 -3.51 -5.00 7.43
CA PHE A 106 -4.39 -4.71 6.30
C PHE A 106 -5.68 -5.51 6.46
N VAL A 107 -6.82 -4.81 6.45
CA VAL A 107 -8.14 -5.43 6.57
C VAL A 107 -8.93 -5.16 5.29
N ALA A 108 -9.38 -6.22 4.64
CA ALA A 108 -10.28 -6.18 3.50
C ALA A 108 -11.61 -6.81 3.90
N ASN A 109 -12.71 -6.12 3.61
CA ASN A 109 -14.06 -6.63 3.76
C ASN A 109 -14.73 -6.67 2.40
N TYR A 110 -15.42 -7.77 2.12
CA TYR A 110 -16.04 -8.04 0.84
C TYR A 110 -17.55 -8.10 1.00
N THR A 111 -18.25 -7.29 0.21
CA THR A 111 -19.71 -7.19 0.20
C THR A 111 -20.21 -7.06 -1.24
N ASN A 112 -21.52 -7.28 -1.45
CA ASN A 112 -22.18 -7.06 -2.75
C ASN A 112 -21.54 -7.86 -3.90
N TYR A 113 -21.34 -9.16 -3.68
CA TYR A 113 -20.78 -10.04 -4.70
C TYR A 113 -21.67 -10.12 -5.94
N ASP A 114 -21.08 -9.84 -7.11
CA ASP A 114 -21.66 -10.20 -8.41
C ASP A 114 -20.94 -11.44 -8.95
N LEU A 115 -21.60 -12.58 -8.91
CA LEU A 115 -21.02 -13.87 -9.34
C LEU A 115 -21.15 -14.12 -10.84
N LYS A 116 -21.88 -13.28 -11.56
CA LYS A 116 -22.05 -13.38 -13.02
C LYS A 116 -21.89 -12.01 -13.67
N PRO A 117 -20.76 -11.33 -13.44
CA PRO A 117 -20.56 -9.99 -13.97
C PRO A 117 -20.55 -10.02 -15.50
N LYS A 118 -21.28 -9.08 -16.11
CA LYS A 118 -21.19 -8.83 -17.55
C LYS A 118 -19.95 -7.96 -17.79
N LEU A 119 -18.81 -8.58 -18.04
CA LEU A 119 -17.58 -7.87 -18.37
C LEU A 119 -17.66 -7.36 -19.82
N SER A 120 -17.57 -6.05 -20.01
CA SER A 120 -17.41 -5.48 -21.35
C SER A 120 -15.97 -5.66 -21.82
N THR A 121 -15.77 -5.87 -23.13
CA THR A 121 -14.43 -6.04 -23.73
C THR A 121 -13.53 -4.82 -23.52
N ASP A 122 -14.13 -3.64 -23.30
CA ASP A 122 -13.40 -2.39 -23.02
C ASP A 122 -12.79 -2.33 -21.59
N GLN A 123 -13.24 -3.18 -20.66
CA GLN A 123 -12.67 -3.26 -19.32
C GLN A 123 -11.38 -4.10 -19.26
N ASN A 124 -11.05 -4.81 -20.32
CA ASN A 124 -9.82 -5.59 -20.47
C ASN A 124 -8.63 -4.78 -21.01
N LYS A 125 -8.63 -3.46 -20.81
CA LYS A 125 -7.39 -2.70 -21.01
C LYS A 125 -6.37 -3.17 -19.97
N ASN A 126 -5.10 -3.15 -20.35
CA ASN A 126 -3.94 -3.57 -19.51
C ASN A 126 -3.77 -2.76 -18.20
N GLU A 127 -4.83 -2.17 -17.67
CA GLU A 127 -4.84 -1.44 -16.42
C GLU A 127 -4.99 -2.43 -15.26
N ILE A 128 -3.92 -2.60 -14.49
CA ILE A 128 -3.91 -3.43 -13.29
C ILE A 128 -4.64 -2.73 -12.13
N LEU A 129 -4.66 -1.38 -12.13
CA LEU A 129 -5.26 -0.57 -11.09
C LEU A 129 -5.86 0.70 -11.72
N ALA A 130 -7.14 0.92 -11.50
CA ALA A 130 -7.84 2.14 -11.91
C ALA A 130 -8.43 2.85 -10.69
N PHE A 131 -8.31 4.17 -10.67
CA PHE A 131 -8.94 5.01 -9.65
C PHE A 131 -10.08 5.81 -10.29
N GLU A 132 -11.19 5.90 -9.59
CA GLU A 132 -12.24 6.85 -9.97
C GLU A 132 -11.71 8.29 -9.92
N LYS A 133 -12.13 9.13 -10.88
CA LYS A 133 -11.67 10.50 -11.05
C LYS A 133 -11.71 11.35 -9.78
N ASP A 134 -12.68 11.09 -8.89
CA ASP A 134 -12.89 11.85 -7.66
C ASP A 134 -12.69 11.00 -6.40
N ALA A 135 -11.97 9.87 -6.48
CA ALA A 135 -11.73 8.97 -5.35
C ALA A 135 -11.10 9.69 -4.14
N ASN A 136 -10.18 10.63 -4.40
CA ASN A 136 -9.48 11.41 -3.37
C ASN A 136 -10.27 12.63 -2.85
N LYS A 137 -11.44 12.93 -3.43
CA LYS A 137 -12.28 14.07 -3.03
C LYS A 137 -13.50 13.67 -2.22
N LYS A 138 -13.65 12.37 -1.90
CA LYS A 138 -14.76 11.86 -1.10
C LYS A 138 -14.69 12.45 0.33
N LYS A 139 -15.85 12.90 0.84
CA LYS A 139 -15.95 13.44 2.19
C LYS A 139 -15.80 12.34 3.26
N THR A 140 -15.43 12.71 4.49
CA THR A 140 -15.32 11.78 5.62
C THR A 140 -16.61 10.98 5.83
N SER A 141 -17.78 11.63 5.70
CA SER A 141 -19.09 10.96 5.82
C SER A 141 -19.30 9.80 4.82
N TYR A 142 -18.74 9.91 3.64
CA TYR A 142 -18.76 8.80 2.65
C TYR A 142 -17.97 7.59 3.18
N TRP A 143 -16.79 7.84 3.71
CA TRP A 143 -15.94 6.77 4.26
C TRP A 143 -16.55 6.14 5.50
N ASP A 144 -17.15 6.95 6.37
CA ASP A 144 -17.83 6.46 7.59
C ASP A 144 -19.02 5.56 7.26
N SER A 145 -19.77 5.88 6.20
CA SER A 145 -20.89 5.04 5.75
C SER A 145 -20.45 3.79 4.97
N THR A 146 -19.28 3.83 4.36
CA THR A 146 -18.79 2.74 3.50
C THR A 146 -17.96 1.72 4.29
N ARG A 147 -17.33 2.14 5.39
CA ARG A 147 -16.49 1.28 6.22
C ARG A 147 -17.31 0.27 7.00
N PRO A 148 -17.14 -1.04 6.79
CA PRO A 148 -17.81 -2.06 7.60
C PRO A 148 -17.22 -2.17 9.02
N VAL A 149 -15.95 -1.76 9.20
CA VAL A 149 -15.28 -1.71 10.51
C VAL A 149 -14.98 -0.26 10.83
N PRO A 150 -15.54 0.29 11.92
CA PRO A 150 -15.26 1.67 12.34
C PRO A 150 -13.78 1.83 12.71
N LEU A 151 -13.28 3.05 12.57
CA LEU A 151 -11.93 3.39 13.03
C LEU A 151 -11.85 3.31 14.56
N THR A 152 -10.71 2.87 15.05
CA THR A 152 -10.36 2.97 16.47
C THR A 152 -10.12 4.43 16.87
N ASN A 153 -10.16 4.75 18.17
CA ASN A 153 -9.88 6.09 18.65
C ASN A 153 -8.47 6.58 18.27
N ASP A 154 -7.48 5.69 18.34
CA ASP A 154 -6.09 6.00 17.98
C ASP A 154 -5.95 6.33 16.49
N GLU A 155 -6.65 5.59 15.63
CA GLU A 155 -6.69 5.86 14.20
C GLU A 155 -7.38 7.19 13.90
N LEU A 156 -8.50 7.49 14.57
CA LEU A 156 -9.19 8.78 14.44
C LEU A 156 -8.32 9.97 14.85
N GLU A 157 -7.56 9.83 15.93
CA GLU A 157 -6.63 10.86 16.37
C GLU A 157 -5.47 11.03 15.37
N ASP A 158 -4.93 9.94 14.86
CA ASP A 158 -3.86 9.98 13.83
C ASP A 158 -4.35 10.65 12.54
N TYR A 159 -5.57 10.35 12.07
CA TYR A 159 -6.16 11.04 10.92
C TYR A 159 -6.28 12.55 11.17
N LYS A 160 -6.86 12.97 12.31
CA LYS A 160 -6.96 14.39 12.66
C LYS A 160 -5.60 15.07 12.71
N LYS A 161 -4.60 14.40 13.27
CA LYS A 161 -3.23 14.92 13.34
C LYS A 161 -2.62 15.08 11.96
N ARG A 162 -2.80 14.09 11.07
CA ARG A 162 -2.31 14.13 9.68
C ARG A 162 -2.98 15.25 8.89
N ASP A 163 -4.30 15.39 8.98
CA ASP A 163 -5.04 16.46 8.32
C ASP A 163 -4.56 17.84 8.79
N SER A 164 -4.33 18.01 10.09
CA SER A 164 -3.79 19.24 10.66
C SER A 164 -2.39 19.55 10.12
N LEU A 165 -1.52 18.54 10.10
CA LEU A 165 -0.16 18.68 9.58
C LEU A 165 -0.15 18.96 8.08
N GLU A 166 -1.04 18.34 7.31
CA GLU A 166 -1.17 18.59 5.87
C GLU A 166 -1.64 20.02 5.63
N THR A 167 -2.64 20.48 6.37
CA THR A 167 -3.13 21.87 6.29
C THR A 167 -2.01 22.88 6.58
N ILE A 168 -1.19 22.62 7.61
CA ILE A 168 -0.04 23.48 7.92
C ILE A 168 0.99 23.44 6.80
N ARG A 169 1.38 22.22 6.35
CA ARG A 169 2.43 22.03 5.33
C ARG A 169 2.04 22.56 3.95
N THR A 170 0.76 22.60 3.63
CA THR A 170 0.25 23.15 2.37
C THR A 170 -0.08 24.64 2.45
N SER A 171 -0.04 25.22 3.67
CA SER A 171 -0.28 26.64 3.88
C SER A 171 0.79 27.49 3.19
N ARG A 172 0.36 28.62 2.65
CA ARG A 172 1.28 29.59 2.00
C ARG A 172 2.41 30.01 2.94
N VAL A 173 2.09 30.32 4.19
CA VAL A 173 3.07 30.77 5.19
C VAL A 173 4.17 29.74 5.40
N TYR A 174 3.80 28.46 5.53
CA TYR A 174 4.79 27.39 5.69
C TYR A 174 5.63 27.21 4.43
N LEU A 175 5.02 27.16 3.25
CA LEU A 175 5.72 26.97 1.98
C LEU A 175 6.67 28.15 1.70
N ASP A 176 6.22 29.39 1.92
CA ASP A 176 7.06 30.58 1.78
C ASP A 176 8.25 30.55 2.75
N SER A 177 8.08 30.09 3.99
CA SER A 177 9.15 29.96 4.96
C SER A 177 10.21 28.93 4.55
N VAL A 178 9.76 27.78 4.02
CA VAL A 178 10.65 26.74 3.49
C VAL A 178 11.39 27.24 2.25
N ASP A 179 10.71 27.92 1.37
CA ASP A 179 11.31 28.49 0.16
C ASP A 179 12.32 29.58 0.50
N GLN A 180 12.07 30.40 1.50
CA GLN A 180 13.00 31.42 1.98
C GLN A 180 14.34 30.82 2.43
N VAL A 181 14.29 29.66 3.11
CA VAL A 181 15.51 28.94 3.53
C VAL A 181 16.21 28.30 2.31
N ASN A 182 15.46 27.64 1.44
CA ASN A 182 16.03 26.89 0.31
C ASN A 182 16.55 27.80 -0.80
N ASN A 183 15.90 28.94 -1.02
CA ASN A 183 16.27 29.92 -2.03
C ASN A 183 17.43 30.84 -1.60
N LYS A 184 17.93 30.71 -0.35
CA LYS A 184 19.14 31.47 0.07
C LYS A 184 20.28 31.19 -0.88
N PHE A 185 20.82 32.25 -1.43
CA PHE A 185 21.99 32.15 -2.29
C PHE A 185 23.23 31.81 -1.47
N LYS A 186 23.97 30.81 -1.94
CA LYS A 186 25.27 30.39 -1.38
C LYS A 186 26.30 30.46 -2.51
N ILE A 187 27.53 30.92 -2.19
CA ILE A 187 28.60 31.06 -3.20
C ILE A 187 28.87 29.77 -3.95
N GLY A 188 28.77 28.61 -3.31
CA GLY A 188 28.91 27.30 -3.98
C GLY A 188 27.85 27.05 -5.09
N LYS A 189 26.69 27.70 -5.04
CA LYS A 189 25.67 27.61 -6.07
C LYS A 189 26.03 28.32 -7.38
N LEU A 190 27.03 29.25 -7.34
CA LEU A 190 27.60 29.83 -8.57
C LEU A 190 28.27 28.77 -9.44
N LEU A 191 28.90 27.80 -8.83
CA LEU A 191 29.61 26.73 -9.53
C LEU A 191 28.72 25.54 -9.87
N SER A 192 27.87 25.11 -8.93
CA SER A 192 27.00 23.92 -9.09
C SER A 192 25.66 24.20 -9.77
N GLY A 193 25.28 25.49 -9.88
CA GLY A 193 23.97 25.90 -10.37
C GLY A 193 23.03 26.35 -9.24
N TYR A 194 22.03 27.13 -9.60
CA TYR A 194 21.04 27.67 -8.70
C TYR A 194 19.63 27.38 -9.19
N THR A 195 18.75 26.96 -8.28
CA THR A 195 17.32 26.78 -8.56
C THR A 195 16.52 27.58 -7.54
N PHE A 196 15.78 28.56 -8.03
CA PHE A 196 14.75 29.27 -7.29
C PHE A 196 13.45 28.48 -7.32
N LYS A 197 12.81 28.29 -6.15
CA LYS A 197 11.53 27.58 -6.03
C LYS A 197 10.48 28.50 -5.42
N ASP A 198 9.28 28.45 -6.00
CA ASP A 198 8.04 28.98 -5.44
C ASP A 198 7.09 27.79 -5.28
N SER A 199 7.13 27.19 -4.11
CA SER A 199 6.41 25.95 -3.82
C SER A 199 4.92 26.17 -3.80
N TYR A 200 4.43 27.30 -3.34
CA TYR A 200 3.01 27.63 -3.32
C TYR A 200 2.42 27.73 -4.73
N ASN A 201 3.09 28.46 -5.63
CA ASN A 201 2.66 28.59 -7.02
C ASN A 201 3.14 27.43 -7.90
N LYS A 202 3.82 26.44 -7.34
CA LYS A 202 4.36 25.25 -8.02
C LYS A 202 5.24 25.58 -9.22
N LYS A 203 6.09 26.60 -9.06
CA LYS A 203 7.01 27.09 -10.08
C LYS A 203 8.44 26.90 -9.63
N SER A 204 9.33 26.62 -10.57
CA SER A 204 10.78 26.67 -10.31
C SER A 204 11.51 27.20 -11.53
N PHE A 205 12.57 27.96 -11.27
CA PHE A 205 13.48 28.48 -12.28
C PHE A 205 14.91 28.07 -11.89
N GLY A 206 15.60 27.39 -12.78
CA GLY A 206 16.94 26.89 -12.54
C GLY A 206 17.94 27.33 -13.59
N ILE A 207 19.17 27.55 -13.12
CA ILE A 207 20.35 27.85 -13.96
C ILE A 207 21.36 26.77 -13.65
N SER A 208 21.86 26.05 -14.66
CA SER A 208 22.93 25.07 -14.49
C SER A 208 24.25 25.80 -14.20
N GLY A 209 25.05 25.21 -13.29
CA GLY A 209 26.35 25.77 -12.98
C GLY A 209 27.41 25.42 -14.04
N PRO A 210 28.46 26.26 -14.18
CA PRO A 210 29.52 26.05 -15.14
C PRO A 210 30.29 24.73 -14.94
N ILE A 211 30.38 24.20 -13.73
CA ILE A 211 31.02 22.89 -13.49
C ILE A 211 30.30 21.77 -14.25
N ASN A 212 28.97 21.80 -14.32
CA ASN A 212 28.20 20.78 -15.01
C ASN A 212 28.18 20.95 -16.53
N GLY A 213 28.51 22.16 -17.00
CA GLY A 213 28.49 22.51 -18.41
C GLY A 213 29.89 22.57 -19.05
N LEU A 214 30.96 22.48 -18.25
CA LEU A 214 32.33 22.53 -18.75
C LEU A 214 32.74 21.12 -19.24
N SER A 215 33.07 21.04 -20.50
CA SER A 215 33.62 19.81 -21.09
C SER A 215 34.84 20.14 -21.95
N PHE A 216 35.75 19.18 -22.07
CA PHE A 216 36.90 19.25 -22.95
C PHE A 216 36.86 18.11 -23.97
N ASN A 217 37.02 18.47 -25.23
CA ASN A 217 37.13 17.51 -26.32
C ASN A 217 38.38 17.84 -27.14
N THR A 218 39.16 16.87 -27.49
CA THR A 218 40.42 17.03 -28.27
C THR A 218 40.21 17.67 -29.63
N VAL A 219 38.99 17.61 -30.20
CA VAL A 219 38.66 18.20 -31.49
C VAL A 219 38.16 19.66 -31.34
N GLN A 220 37.36 19.92 -30.32
CA GLN A 220 36.68 21.22 -30.11
C GLN A 220 37.32 22.09 -29.02
N GLY A 221 38.28 21.52 -28.24
CA GLY A 221 38.86 22.21 -27.06
C GLY A 221 37.89 22.28 -25.89
N TYR A 222 37.95 23.37 -25.16
CA TYR A 222 37.03 23.64 -24.03
C TYR A 222 35.66 24.09 -24.54
N ASN A 223 34.63 23.43 -24.05
CA ASN A 223 33.24 23.78 -24.33
C ASN A 223 32.53 24.10 -23.00
N LEU A 224 31.78 25.20 -22.98
CA LEU A 224 30.97 25.62 -21.84
C LEU A 224 29.51 25.68 -22.28
N SER A 225 28.66 24.86 -21.67
CA SER A 225 27.22 24.89 -21.85
C SER A 225 26.52 25.43 -20.60
N LEU A 226 25.58 26.37 -20.77
CA LEU A 226 24.74 26.90 -19.71
C LEU A 226 23.29 26.50 -20.02
N GLY A 227 22.65 25.82 -19.07
CA GLY A 227 21.24 25.42 -19.19
C GLY A 227 20.35 26.28 -18.32
N LEU A 228 19.23 26.69 -18.87
CA LEU A 228 18.13 27.31 -18.16
C LEU A 228 16.96 26.35 -18.15
N ASN A 229 16.33 26.15 -16.99
CA ASN A 229 15.11 25.37 -16.91
C ASN A 229 14.01 26.14 -16.18
N PHE A 230 12.80 26.03 -16.70
CA PHE A 230 11.61 26.55 -16.05
C PHE A 230 10.59 25.41 -15.94
N THR A 231 10.10 25.19 -14.73
CA THR A 231 9.08 24.16 -14.49
C THR A 231 7.86 24.81 -13.84
N LYS A 232 6.69 24.55 -14.37
CA LYS A 232 5.41 24.86 -13.72
C LYS A 232 4.57 23.59 -13.67
N ARG A 233 4.12 23.23 -12.47
CA ARG A 233 3.21 22.08 -12.27
C ARG A 233 1.77 22.57 -12.16
N TYR A 234 0.88 21.96 -12.91
CA TYR A 234 -0.56 22.22 -12.88
C TYR A 234 -1.25 21.13 -12.07
N ASN A 235 -2.33 21.48 -11.37
CA ASN A 235 -3.05 20.54 -10.51
C ASN A 235 -3.80 19.45 -11.30
N ASP A 236 -4.14 19.76 -12.56
CA ASP A 236 -5.05 18.95 -13.38
C ASP A 236 -4.32 18.07 -14.41
N LEU A 237 -2.98 18.13 -14.44
CA LEU A 237 -2.17 17.34 -15.37
C LEU A 237 -1.47 16.22 -14.61
N SER A 238 -1.92 14.98 -14.81
CA SER A 238 -1.12 13.80 -14.54
C SER A 238 -0.03 13.70 -15.61
N LEU A 239 1.24 13.64 -15.21
CA LEU A 239 2.35 13.34 -16.09
C LEU A 239 2.27 11.87 -16.47
N ILE A 240 1.81 11.58 -17.68
CA ILE A 240 1.98 10.27 -18.30
C ILE A 240 3.34 10.33 -19.02
N HIS A 241 4.33 9.66 -18.48
CA HIS A 241 5.54 9.35 -19.24
C HIS A 241 5.19 8.23 -20.22
N ILE A 242 5.26 8.54 -21.49
CA ILE A 242 5.22 7.57 -22.58
C ILE A 242 6.65 7.08 -22.82
#